data_49dbf95ddf6b0873d2ab38e628a2188f
#
_entry.id   49dbf95ddf6b0873d2ab38e628a2188f
#
_cell.length_a   1.000
_cell.length_b   1.000
_cell.length_c   1.000
_cell.angle_alpha   90.00
_cell.angle_beta   90.00
_cell.angle_gamma   90.00
#
_symmetry.space_group_name_H-M   'P 1'
#
loop_
_entity.id
_entity.type
_entity.pdbx_description
1 polymer ?
#
loop_
_entity_poly.entity_id
_entity_poly.type
_entity_poly.pdbx_seq_one_letter_code
_entity_poly.pdbx_strand_id
1 'polypeptide(L)'
;VNYLYLIGLGIICYFIGNISGSIVLSKLIYKQDIRNFGSKNAGATNALRVYGVKFGLETFLIDFLKGFLCAYLGFKFFGSLGILVCGLLCVIGHILPVIYNFKGGKGIATSFGVLLFAQPLQILFLLILFLIVVLITKYVSLGSIIGCVSAVIYGLIYIRKDFYIGLIYILLGIISLFKHRSNINRLIHGKESKLGKN
;
A
#
# COMPACT_ATOMS: atom_id res chain seq x y z
N VAL A 1 27.46 -2.26 -8.19
CA VAL A 1 26.15 -1.60 -8.41
C VAL A 1 26.39 -0.20 -8.96
N ASN A 2 25.83 0.12 -10.13
CA ASN A 2 25.85 1.49 -10.62
C ASN A 2 24.71 2.27 -9.94
N TYR A 3 25.04 3.05 -8.92
CA TYR A 3 24.08 3.78 -8.10
C TYR A 3 23.30 4.84 -8.89
N LEU A 4 23.87 5.41 -9.96
CA LEU A 4 23.17 6.38 -10.81
C LEU A 4 21.96 5.74 -11.50
N TYR A 5 22.11 4.53 -12.06
CA TYR A 5 21.02 3.80 -12.67
C TYR A 5 19.96 3.35 -11.62
N LEU A 6 20.39 2.98 -10.42
CA LEU A 6 19.48 2.64 -9.32
C LEU A 6 18.63 3.85 -8.92
N ILE A 7 19.24 5.02 -8.77
CA ILE A 7 18.55 6.28 -8.47
C ILE A 7 17.57 6.62 -9.59
N GLY A 8 18.00 6.55 -10.86
CA GLY A 8 17.14 6.81 -12.00
C GLY A 8 15.92 5.89 -12.05
N LEU A 9 16.12 4.58 -11.85
CA LEU A 9 15.02 3.61 -11.79
C LEU A 9 14.10 3.88 -10.58
N GLY A 10 14.66 4.24 -9.45
CA GLY A 10 13.89 4.63 -8.25
C GLY A 10 12.98 5.84 -8.50
N ILE A 11 13.49 6.86 -9.19
CA ILE A 11 12.69 8.03 -9.58
C ILE A 11 11.54 7.63 -10.51
N ILE A 12 11.80 6.78 -11.49
CA ILE A 12 10.75 6.22 -12.37
C ILE A 12 9.68 5.49 -11.53
N CYS A 13 10.10 4.64 -10.60
CA CYS A 13 9.19 3.92 -9.70
C CYS A 13 8.37 4.86 -8.81
N TYR A 14 8.95 5.99 -8.35
CA TYR A 14 8.19 7.02 -7.66
C TYR A 14 7.07 7.59 -8.53
N PHE A 15 7.33 7.92 -9.80
CA PHE A 15 6.31 8.43 -10.72
C PHE A 15 5.27 7.37 -11.07
N ILE A 16 5.65 6.10 -11.24
CA ILE A 16 4.70 4.98 -11.36
C ILE A 16 3.81 4.93 -10.10
N GLY A 17 4.39 5.09 -8.92
CA GLY A 17 3.67 5.20 -7.66
C GLY A 17 2.62 6.30 -7.63
N ASN A 18 2.86 7.43 -8.27
CA ASN A 18 1.93 8.56 -8.35
C ASN A 18 0.61 8.21 -9.08
N ILE A 19 0.57 7.16 -9.91
CA ILE A 19 -0.66 6.69 -10.54
C ILE A 19 -1.55 6.10 -9.44
N SER A 20 -2.60 6.83 -9.03
CA SER A 20 -3.59 6.38 -8.05
C SER A 20 -4.78 5.78 -8.76
N GLY A 21 -5.02 4.46 -8.60
CA GLY A 21 -6.15 3.78 -9.22
C GLY A 21 -7.48 4.45 -8.90
N SER A 22 -7.70 4.82 -7.63
CA SER A 22 -8.96 5.46 -7.21
C SER A 22 -9.17 6.85 -7.81
N ILE A 23 -8.13 7.70 -7.89
CA ILE A 23 -8.24 9.05 -8.46
C ILE A 23 -8.42 8.97 -9.97
N VAL A 24 -7.62 8.14 -10.64
CA VAL A 24 -7.70 7.98 -12.11
C VAL A 24 -9.08 7.47 -12.51
N LEU A 25 -9.53 6.36 -11.94
CA LEU A 25 -10.82 5.77 -12.29
C LEU A 25 -12.00 6.68 -11.94
N SER A 26 -11.99 7.34 -10.75
CA SER A 26 -13.09 8.23 -10.38
C SER A 26 -13.21 9.45 -11.29
N LYS A 27 -12.08 10.02 -11.73
CA LYS A 27 -12.08 11.12 -12.69
C LYS A 27 -12.51 10.68 -14.10
N LEU A 28 -12.07 9.50 -14.55
CA LEU A 28 -12.42 9.01 -15.88
C LEU A 28 -13.90 8.60 -15.99
N ILE A 29 -14.41 7.86 -15.00
CA ILE A 29 -15.76 7.25 -15.06
C ILE A 29 -16.84 8.22 -14.55
N TYR A 30 -16.58 8.85 -13.38
CA TYR A 30 -17.58 9.68 -12.70
C TYR A 30 -17.34 11.18 -12.81
N LYS A 31 -16.23 11.60 -13.44
CA LYS A 31 -15.81 13.02 -13.55
C LYS A 31 -15.65 13.71 -12.18
N GLN A 32 -15.37 12.93 -11.14
CA GLN A 32 -15.28 13.36 -9.74
C GLN A 32 -13.95 12.98 -9.12
N ASP A 33 -13.51 13.69 -8.09
CA ASP A 33 -12.33 13.33 -7.31
C ASP A 33 -12.77 12.55 -6.07
N ILE A 34 -12.37 11.30 -5.94
CA ILE A 34 -12.71 10.41 -4.82
C ILE A 34 -12.36 11.01 -3.45
N ARG A 35 -11.37 11.91 -3.41
CA ARG A 35 -10.92 12.58 -2.18
C ARG A 35 -11.94 13.56 -1.60
N ASN A 36 -13.01 13.86 -2.32
CA ASN A 36 -14.12 14.66 -1.83
C ASN A 36 -15.23 13.84 -1.17
N PHE A 37 -15.15 12.49 -1.24
CA PHE A 37 -16.21 11.58 -0.81
C PHE A 37 -15.74 10.56 0.22
N GLY A 38 -16.68 10.04 1.00
CA GLY A 38 -16.46 8.99 2.00
C GLY A 38 -15.39 9.37 3.02
N SER A 39 -14.36 8.54 3.17
CA SER A 39 -13.24 8.80 4.08
C SER A 39 -12.22 9.81 3.56
N LYS A 40 -12.44 10.39 2.38
CA LYS A 40 -11.57 11.34 1.69
C LYS A 40 -10.17 10.80 1.38
N ASN A 41 -9.96 9.49 1.46
CA ASN A 41 -8.68 8.83 1.18
C ASN A 41 -8.64 8.29 -0.25
N ALA A 42 -7.50 8.45 -0.94
CA ALA A 42 -7.28 7.94 -2.29
C ALA A 42 -6.85 6.45 -2.27
N GLY A 43 -7.74 5.54 -1.88
CA GLY A 43 -7.42 4.12 -1.81
C GLY A 43 -8.63 3.21 -2.00
N ALA A 44 -8.36 1.91 -2.23
CA ALA A 44 -9.35 0.90 -2.59
C ALA A 44 -10.54 0.78 -1.59
N THR A 45 -10.29 0.89 -0.28
CA THR A 45 -11.36 0.83 0.73
C THR A 45 -12.33 1.99 0.63
N ASN A 46 -11.85 3.21 0.30
CA ASN A 46 -12.73 4.34 0.07
C ASN A 46 -13.46 4.19 -1.27
N ALA A 47 -12.78 3.73 -2.29
CA ALA A 47 -13.33 3.43 -3.60
C ALA A 47 -14.48 2.40 -3.51
N LEU A 48 -14.29 1.31 -2.77
CA LEU A 48 -15.32 0.31 -2.48
C LEU A 48 -16.53 0.92 -1.75
N ARG A 49 -16.29 1.80 -0.78
CA ARG A 49 -17.37 2.44 -0.01
C ARG A 49 -18.21 3.39 -0.86
N VAL A 50 -17.59 4.17 -1.74
CA VAL A 50 -18.27 5.23 -2.50
C VAL A 50 -18.90 4.67 -3.79
N TYR A 51 -18.20 3.80 -4.50
CA TYR A 51 -18.57 3.34 -5.83
C TYR A 51 -18.81 1.82 -5.94
N GLY A 52 -18.74 1.10 -4.81
CA GLY A 52 -19.04 -0.33 -4.75
C GLY A 52 -17.86 -1.25 -5.01
N VAL A 53 -18.15 -2.57 -4.96
CA VAL A 53 -17.15 -3.65 -4.92
C VAL A 53 -16.27 -3.66 -6.16
N LYS A 54 -16.85 -3.58 -7.35
CA LYS A 54 -16.12 -3.62 -8.62
C LYS A 54 -15.06 -2.52 -8.68
N PHE A 55 -15.46 -1.29 -8.38
CA PHE A 55 -14.57 -0.13 -8.40
C PHE A 55 -13.46 -0.22 -7.35
N GLY A 56 -13.79 -0.76 -6.16
CA GLY A 56 -12.79 -1.03 -5.11
C GLY A 56 -11.75 -2.06 -5.54
N LEU A 57 -12.17 -3.14 -6.22
CA LEU A 57 -11.28 -4.17 -6.75
C LEU A 57 -10.39 -3.65 -7.89
N GLU A 58 -10.94 -2.89 -8.84
CA GLU A 58 -10.17 -2.28 -9.92
C GLU A 58 -9.11 -1.32 -9.35
N THR A 59 -9.49 -0.49 -8.37
CA THR A 59 -8.55 0.38 -7.65
C THR A 59 -7.44 -0.42 -6.96
N PHE A 60 -7.82 -1.48 -6.23
CA PHE A 60 -6.86 -2.35 -5.55
C PHE A 60 -5.89 -2.97 -6.55
N LEU A 61 -6.38 -3.48 -7.67
CA LEU A 61 -5.57 -4.15 -8.68
C LEU A 61 -4.54 -3.20 -9.32
N ILE A 62 -4.94 -1.99 -9.68
CA ILE A 62 -4.02 -0.98 -10.22
C ILE A 62 -2.92 -0.64 -9.18
N ASP A 63 -3.31 -0.37 -7.94
CA ASP A 63 -2.37 -0.01 -6.89
C ASP A 63 -1.46 -1.18 -6.48
N PHE A 64 -1.94 -2.40 -6.53
CA PHE A 64 -1.18 -3.63 -6.32
C PHE A 64 -0.17 -3.87 -7.44
N LEU A 65 -0.64 -3.85 -8.70
CA LEU A 65 0.20 -4.16 -9.86
C LEU A 65 1.38 -3.19 -10.02
N LYS A 66 1.19 -1.90 -9.73
CA LYS A 66 2.30 -0.94 -9.79
C LYS A 66 3.38 -1.24 -8.75
N GLY A 67 2.99 -1.65 -7.54
CA GLY A 67 3.93 -2.05 -6.49
C GLY A 67 4.70 -3.32 -6.87
N PHE A 68 3.99 -4.33 -7.37
CA PHE A 68 4.58 -5.58 -7.85
C PHE A 68 5.56 -5.34 -9.00
N LEU A 69 5.16 -4.54 -10.00
CA LEU A 69 6.00 -4.19 -11.16
C LEU A 69 7.27 -3.46 -10.73
N CYS A 70 7.18 -2.46 -9.85
CA CYS A 70 8.35 -1.73 -9.37
C CYS A 70 9.32 -2.62 -8.59
N ALA A 71 8.81 -3.55 -7.76
CA ALA A 71 9.64 -4.53 -7.06
C ALA A 71 10.32 -5.49 -8.05
N TYR A 72 9.60 -5.99 -9.05
CA TYR A 72 10.15 -6.84 -10.11
C TYR A 72 11.26 -6.13 -10.89
N LEU A 73 11.04 -4.90 -11.35
CA LEU A 73 12.04 -4.12 -12.07
C LEU A 73 13.27 -3.86 -11.21
N GLY A 74 13.06 -3.50 -9.95
CA GLY A 74 14.16 -3.31 -9.00
C GLY A 74 14.99 -4.57 -8.82
N PHE A 75 14.34 -5.71 -8.60
CA PHE A 75 15.00 -7.00 -8.44
C PHE A 75 15.78 -7.42 -9.69
N LYS A 76 15.18 -7.27 -10.86
CA LYS A 76 15.78 -7.65 -12.15
C LYS A 76 17.13 -6.98 -12.38
N PHE A 77 17.30 -5.71 -11.97
CA PHE A 77 18.51 -4.95 -12.22
C PHE A 77 19.45 -4.87 -11.03
N PHE A 78 18.95 -4.98 -9.78
CA PHE A 78 19.71 -4.68 -8.57
C PHE A 78 19.45 -5.65 -7.41
N GLY A 79 18.79 -6.79 -7.64
CA GLY A 79 18.48 -7.78 -6.58
C GLY A 79 17.65 -7.19 -5.44
N SER A 80 17.89 -7.67 -4.22
CA SER A 80 17.15 -7.23 -3.03
C SER A 80 17.26 -5.73 -2.75
N LEU A 81 18.41 -5.11 -3.05
CA LEU A 81 18.59 -3.65 -2.95
C LEU A 81 17.63 -2.91 -3.89
N GLY A 82 17.43 -3.44 -5.10
CA GLY A 82 16.47 -2.87 -6.06
C GLY A 82 15.03 -2.98 -5.59
N ILE A 83 14.63 -4.09 -4.95
CA ILE A 83 13.31 -4.21 -4.32
C ILE A 83 13.12 -3.12 -3.26
N LEU A 84 14.12 -2.93 -2.39
CA LEU A 84 14.08 -1.91 -1.36
C LEU A 84 13.88 -0.52 -1.96
N VAL A 85 14.72 -0.10 -2.89
CA VAL A 85 14.69 1.28 -3.43
C VAL A 85 13.46 1.50 -4.30
N CYS A 86 13.23 0.65 -5.30
CA CYS A 86 12.14 0.82 -6.26
C CYS A 86 10.76 0.60 -5.61
N GLY A 87 10.63 -0.43 -4.76
CA GLY A 87 9.41 -0.72 -4.02
C GLY A 87 9.06 0.39 -3.03
N LEU A 88 10.03 0.85 -2.25
CA LEU A 88 9.84 1.95 -1.29
C LEU A 88 9.41 3.25 -2.00
N LEU A 89 10.12 3.64 -3.06
CA LEU A 89 9.81 4.86 -3.80
C LEU A 89 8.45 4.78 -4.51
N CYS A 90 8.04 3.61 -5.00
CA CYS A 90 6.70 3.40 -5.54
C CYS A 90 5.62 3.62 -4.46
N VAL A 91 5.82 3.07 -3.26
CA VAL A 91 4.87 3.26 -2.15
C VAL A 91 4.86 4.71 -1.66
N ILE A 92 6.02 5.36 -1.57
CA ILE A 92 6.11 6.81 -1.26
C ILE A 92 5.37 7.61 -2.33
N GLY A 93 5.55 7.30 -3.62
CA GLY A 93 4.83 7.94 -4.72
C GLY A 93 3.31 7.78 -4.62
N HIS A 94 2.81 6.61 -4.18
CA HIS A 94 1.39 6.40 -3.92
C HIS A 94 0.87 7.21 -2.73
N ILE A 95 1.68 7.36 -1.68
CA ILE A 95 1.30 8.05 -0.43
C ILE A 95 1.41 9.57 -0.58
N LEU A 96 2.46 10.04 -1.25
CA LEU A 96 2.82 11.44 -1.44
C LEU A 96 3.01 11.73 -2.94
N PRO A 97 1.96 11.60 -3.76
CA PRO A 97 2.06 11.81 -5.19
C PRO A 97 2.18 13.31 -5.51
N VAL A 98 3.28 13.73 -6.13
CA VAL A 98 3.51 15.13 -6.51
C VAL A 98 2.43 15.64 -7.46
N ILE A 99 1.96 14.80 -8.38
CA ILE A 99 0.91 15.17 -9.36
C ILE A 99 -0.47 15.42 -8.72
N TYR A 100 -0.66 15.04 -7.45
CA TYR A 100 -1.91 15.25 -6.70
C TYR A 100 -1.69 16.07 -5.42
N ASN A 101 -0.70 16.97 -5.43
CA ASN A 101 -0.36 17.85 -4.30
C ASN A 101 -0.08 17.06 -3.01
N PHE A 102 0.65 15.96 -3.12
CA PHE A 102 1.04 15.07 -2.01
C PHE A 102 -0.12 14.48 -1.20
N LYS A 103 -1.34 14.42 -1.79
CA LYS A 103 -2.56 13.90 -1.16
C LYS A 103 -2.94 12.56 -1.80
N GLY A 104 -2.23 11.49 -1.44
CA GLY A 104 -2.44 10.13 -1.93
C GLY A 104 -3.16 9.19 -0.95
N GLY A 105 -2.95 7.88 -1.14
CA GLY A 105 -3.50 6.82 -0.30
C GLY A 105 -2.65 6.50 0.94
N LYS A 106 -2.84 5.31 1.51
CA LYS A 106 -2.10 4.83 2.70
C LYS A 106 -1.01 3.81 2.38
N GLY A 107 -0.93 3.37 1.13
CA GLY A 107 0.12 2.48 0.67
C GLY A 107 -0.16 0.98 0.82
N ILE A 108 -1.26 0.53 1.44
CA ILE A 108 -1.49 -0.89 1.74
C ILE A 108 -1.48 -1.77 0.48
N ALA A 109 -2.28 -1.45 -0.55
CA ALA A 109 -2.36 -2.24 -1.77
C ALA A 109 -1.01 -2.25 -2.53
N THR A 110 -0.33 -1.10 -2.59
CA THR A 110 0.97 -0.97 -3.25
C THR A 110 2.05 -1.72 -2.47
N SER A 111 2.08 -1.60 -1.14
CA SER A 111 2.98 -2.38 -0.28
C SER A 111 2.73 -3.89 -0.41
N PHE A 112 1.46 -4.30 -0.49
CA PHE A 112 1.10 -5.70 -0.71
C PHE A 112 1.70 -6.22 -2.02
N GLY A 113 1.65 -5.45 -3.10
CA GLY A 113 2.28 -5.81 -4.38
C GLY A 113 3.80 -5.95 -4.28
N VAL A 114 4.47 -4.99 -3.64
CA VAL A 114 5.93 -5.04 -3.39
C VAL A 114 6.31 -6.28 -2.59
N LEU A 115 5.63 -6.52 -1.47
CA LEU A 115 5.96 -7.59 -0.54
C LEU A 115 5.57 -8.98 -1.08
N LEU A 116 4.51 -9.07 -1.89
CA LEU A 116 4.15 -10.32 -2.56
C LEU A 116 5.26 -10.76 -3.53
N PHE A 117 5.83 -9.83 -4.28
CA PHE A 117 6.98 -10.15 -5.13
C PHE A 117 8.19 -10.57 -4.31
N ALA A 118 8.48 -9.86 -3.19
CA ALA A 118 9.65 -10.12 -2.36
C ALA A 118 9.59 -11.48 -1.63
N GLN A 119 8.43 -11.81 -1.02
CA GLN A 119 8.24 -13.00 -0.19
C GLN A 119 6.78 -13.50 -0.27
N PRO A 120 6.43 -14.28 -1.33
CA PRO A 120 5.04 -14.68 -1.61
C PRO A 120 4.35 -15.40 -0.45
N LEU A 121 5.01 -16.41 0.14
CA LEU A 121 4.42 -17.21 1.21
C LEU A 121 4.12 -16.37 2.46
N GLN A 122 5.03 -15.47 2.79
CA GLN A 122 4.88 -14.62 3.97
C GLN A 122 3.73 -13.63 3.82
N ILE A 123 3.61 -13.03 2.64
CA ILE A 123 2.53 -12.07 2.42
C ILE A 123 1.16 -12.75 2.31
N LEU A 124 1.10 -13.98 1.83
CA LEU A 124 -0.13 -14.78 1.85
C LEU A 124 -0.58 -15.07 3.29
N PHE A 125 0.35 -15.37 4.20
CA PHE A 125 0.03 -15.50 5.63
C PHE A 125 -0.53 -14.19 6.20
N LEU A 126 0.09 -13.05 5.90
CA LEU A 126 -0.41 -11.74 6.34
C LEU A 126 -1.78 -11.40 5.73
N LEU A 127 -2.05 -11.81 4.49
CA LEU A 127 -3.36 -11.68 3.85
C LEU A 127 -4.43 -12.49 4.59
N ILE A 128 -4.13 -13.74 4.94
CA ILE A 128 -5.06 -14.59 5.70
C ILE A 128 -5.36 -13.94 7.06
N LEU A 129 -4.35 -13.47 7.77
CA LEU A 129 -4.52 -12.76 9.03
C LEU A 129 -5.39 -11.50 8.88
N PHE A 130 -5.13 -10.69 7.85
CA PHE A 130 -5.95 -9.52 7.50
C PHE A 130 -7.41 -9.91 7.26
N LEU A 131 -7.66 -10.95 6.45
CA LEU A 131 -9.01 -11.41 6.14
C LEU A 131 -9.75 -11.91 7.38
N ILE A 132 -9.11 -12.69 8.25
CA ILE A 132 -9.69 -13.16 9.51
C ILE A 132 -10.13 -11.97 10.37
N VAL A 133 -9.23 -10.99 10.56
CA VAL A 133 -9.55 -9.78 11.35
C VAL A 133 -10.72 -9.01 10.74
N VAL A 134 -10.75 -8.83 9.43
CA VAL A 134 -11.84 -8.10 8.74
C VAL A 134 -13.15 -8.86 8.81
N LEU A 135 -13.15 -10.18 8.62
CA LEU A 135 -14.37 -11.01 8.70
C LEU A 135 -15.01 -10.97 10.08
N ILE A 136 -14.19 -11.04 11.14
CA ILE A 136 -14.66 -11.03 12.53
C ILE A 136 -15.12 -9.63 12.96
N THR A 137 -14.31 -8.61 12.70
CA THR A 137 -14.52 -7.27 13.26
C THR A 137 -15.27 -6.31 12.35
N LYS A 138 -15.29 -6.60 11.04
CA LYS A 138 -15.78 -5.73 9.96
C LYS A 138 -14.97 -4.42 9.79
N TYR A 139 -13.83 -4.27 10.47
CA TYR A 139 -12.95 -3.10 10.33
C TYR A 139 -11.75 -3.41 9.41
N VAL A 140 -11.81 -2.91 8.17
CA VAL A 140 -10.69 -3.02 7.20
C VAL A 140 -9.42 -2.35 7.72
N SER A 141 -9.57 -1.21 8.40
CA SER A 141 -8.43 -0.49 8.97
C SER A 141 -7.73 -1.25 10.09
N LEU A 142 -8.47 -2.00 10.93
CA LEU A 142 -7.88 -2.83 11.98
C LEU A 142 -7.06 -3.98 11.37
N GLY A 143 -7.60 -4.65 10.36
CA GLY A 143 -6.85 -5.68 9.62
C GLY A 143 -5.56 -5.12 9.00
N SER A 144 -5.64 -3.92 8.41
CA SER A 144 -4.45 -3.25 7.86
C SER A 144 -3.41 -2.91 8.93
N ILE A 145 -3.84 -2.40 10.09
CA ILE A 145 -2.94 -2.06 11.21
C ILE A 145 -2.24 -3.30 11.73
N ILE A 146 -2.99 -4.40 11.98
CA ILE A 146 -2.42 -5.67 12.43
C ILE A 146 -1.44 -6.21 11.37
N GLY A 147 -1.80 -6.18 10.09
CA GLY A 147 -0.90 -6.57 9.00
C GLY A 147 0.39 -5.75 8.96
N CYS A 148 0.31 -4.43 9.19
CA CYS A 148 1.49 -3.56 9.24
C CYS A 148 2.39 -3.88 10.44
N VAL A 149 1.83 -4.11 11.64
CA VAL A 149 2.60 -4.52 12.83
C VAL A 149 3.27 -5.85 12.58
N SER A 150 2.55 -6.83 12.05
CA SER A 150 3.10 -8.15 11.71
C SER A 150 4.21 -8.07 10.66
N ALA A 151 4.08 -7.16 9.68
CA ALA A 151 5.12 -6.90 8.68
C ALA A 151 6.41 -6.35 9.35
N VAL A 152 6.29 -5.41 10.29
CA VAL A 152 7.45 -4.89 11.04
C VAL A 152 8.12 -6.01 11.84
N ILE A 153 7.35 -6.82 12.58
CA ILE A 153 7.89 -7.94 13.36
C ILE A 153 8.61 -8.93 12.44
N TYR A 154 8.00 -9.31 11.33
CA TYR A 154 8.64 -10.19 10.35
C TYR A 154 9.93 -9.60 9.81
N GLY A 155 9.92 -8.31 9.44
CA GLY A 155 11.10 -7.62 8.95
C GLY A 155 12.27 -7.63 9.94
N LEU A 156 12.00 -7.40 11.23
CA LEU A 156 13.00 -7.46 12.31
C LEU A 156 13.62 -8.86 12.46
N ILE A 157 12.85 -9.92 12.24
CA ILE A 157 13.34 -11.29 12.24
C ILE A 157 14.15 -11.58 10.98
N TYR A 158 13.63 -11.18 9.81
CA TYR A 158 14.17 -11.54 8.51
C TYR A 158 15.42 -10.73 8.13
N ILE A 159 15.67 -9.58 8.75
CA ILE A 159 16.79 -8.67 8.45
C ILE A 159 18.16 -9.34 8.57
N ARG A 160 18.27 -10.38 9.40
CA ARG A 160 19.48 -11.18 9.56
C ARG A 160 19.74 -12.11 8.38
N LYS A 161 18.69 -12.50 7.63
CA LYS A 161 18.77 -13.38 6.47
C LYS A 161 19.00 -12.59 5.18
N ASP A 162 18.25 -11.53 4.98
CA ASP A 162 18.41 -10.56 3.89
C ASP A 162 18.11 -9.17 4.45
N PHE A 163 19.15 -8.35 4.55
CA PHE A 163 19.07 -7.01 5.13
C PHE A 163 18.06 -6.12 4.39
N TYR A 164 18.09 -6.13 3.04
CA TYR A 164 17.24 -5.26 2.23
C TYR A 164 15.77 -5.69 2.27
N ILE A 165 15.52 -7.00 2.25
CA ILE A 165 14.17 -7.53 2.37
C ILE A 165 13.61 -7.28 3.78
N GLY A 166 14.38 -7.53 4.84
CA GLY A 166 13.94 -7.19 6.20
C GLY A 166 13.63 -5.71 6.35
N LEU A 167 14.51 -4.85 5.81
CA LEU A 167 14.36 -3.39 5.90
C LEU A 167 13.11 -2.88 5.15
N ILE A 168 12.78 -3.41 3.95
CA ILE A 168 11.59 -2.98 3.22
C ILE A 168 10.31 -3.32 4.00
N TYR A 169 10.22 -4.51 4.63
CA TYR A 169 9.09 -4.87 5.49
C TYR A 169 8.92 -3.90 6.65
N ILE A 170 10.02 -3.55 7.34
CA ILE A 170 10.02 -2.59 8.45
C ILE A 170 9.54 -1.21 7.98
N LEU A 171 10.14 -0.68 6.92
CA LEU A 171 9.84 0.67 6.43
C LEU A 171 8.40 0.78 5.93
N LEU A 172 7.92 -0.18 5.12
CA LEU A 172 6.55 -0.17 4.61
C LEU A 172 5.53 -0.34 5.74
N GLY A 173 5.82 -1.19 6.73
CA GLY A 173 4.99 -1.36 7.91
C GLY A 173 4.87 -0.06 8.71
N ILE A 174 5.99 0.58 9.06
CA ILE A 174 6.03 1.84 9.83
C ILE A 174 5.32 2.98 9.08
N ILE A 175 5.64 3.19 7.80
CA ILE A 175 5.03 4.25 6.98
C ILE A 175 3.51 4.07 6.90
N SER A 176 3.06 2.83 6.67
CA SER A 176 1.63 2.52 6.59
C SER A 176 0.93 2.69 7.94
N LEU A 177 1.55 2.30 9.06
CA LEU A 177 1.04 2.57 10.42
C LEU A 177 0.87 4.06 10.67
N PHE A 178 1.87 4.87 10.34
CA PHE A 178 1.78 6.32 10.47
C PHE A 178 0.63 6.91 9.64
N LYS A 179 0.39 6.39 8.44
CA LYS A 179 -0.76 6.80 7.60
C LYS A 179 -2.11 6.34 8.14
N HIS A 180 -2.13 5.36 9.08
CA HIS A 180 -3.35 4.90 9.76
C HIS A 180 -3.64 5.64 11.07
N ARG A 181 -2.88 6.66 11.48
CA ARG A 181 -3.08 7.36 12.75
C ARG A 181 -4.52 7.87 12.97
N SER A 182 -5.18 8.37 11.90
CA SER A 182 -6.57 8.80 11.98
C SER A 182 -7.56 7.64 12.17
N ASN A 183 -7.26 6.46 11.60
CA ASN A 183 -8.06 5.25 11.80
C ASN A 183 -7.88 4.71 13.21
N ILE A 184 -6.64 4.70 13.72
CA ILE A 184 -6.33 4.30 15.11
C ILE A 184 -7.15 5.16 16.08
N ASN A 185 -7.12 6.48 15.89
CA ASN A 185 -7.91 7.40 16.72
C ASN A 185 -9.41 7.10 16.64
N ARG A 186 -9.97 6.86 15.45
CA ARG A 186 -11.39 6.50 15.30
C ARG A 186 -11.73 5.13 15.90
N LEU A 187 -10.83 4.14 15.80
CA LEU A 187 -11.01 2.83 16.41
C LEU A 187 -11.09 2.91 17.94
N ILE A 188 -10.16 3.67 18.55
CA ILE A 188 -10.12 3.86 20.02
C ILE A 188 -11.42 4.53 20.52
N HIS A 189 -11.98 5.47 19.75
CA HIS A 189 -13.21 6.18 20.12
C HIS A 189 -14.50 5.52 19.58
N GLY A 190 -14.42 4.31 19.01
CA GLY A 190 -15.60 3.61 18.46
C GLY A 190 -16.26 4.28 17.26
N LYS A 191 -15.55 5.20 16.57
CA LYS A 191 -16.05 6.00 15.44
C LYS A 191 -15.57 5.50 14.06
N GLU A 192 -14.86 4.38 13.99
CA GLU A 192 -14.39 3.83 12.72
C GLU A 192 -15.54 3.17 11.95
N SER A 193 -15.55 3.35 10.64
CA SER A 193 -16.61 2.81 9.77
C SER A 193 -16.38 1.32 9.53
N LYS A 194 -17.43 0.52 9.76
CA LYS A 194 -17.45 -0.92 9.44
C LYS A 194 -17.70 -1.16 7.96
N LEU A 195 -17.20 -2.27 7.46
CA LEU A 195 -17.49 -2.76 6.11
C LEU A 195 -18.99 -3.12 6.03
N GLY A 196 -19.68 -2.63 4.99
CA GLY A 196 -21.11 -2.94 4.77
C GLY A 196 -22.11 -2.19 5.68
N LYS A 197 -21.67 -1.22 6.49
CA LYS A 197 -22.55 -0.24 7.15
C LYS A 197 -22.32 1.13 6.53
N ASN A 198 -23.33 1.63 5.85
CA ASN A 198 -23.47 3.04 5.44
C ASN A 198 -23.87 3.88 6.64
#